data_264eb8f7fa04bbf666b264a534e632fe
#
_entry.id   264eb8f7fa04bbf666b264a534e632fe
#
_cell.length_a   1.000
_cell.length_b   1.000
_cell.length_c   1.000
_cell.angle_alpha   90.00
_cell.angle_beta   90.00
_cell.angle_gamma   90.00
#
_symmetry.space_group_name_H-M   'P 1'
#
loop_
_entity.id
_entity.type
_entity.pdbx_description
1 polymer ?
#
loop_
_entity_poly.entity_id
_entity_poly.type
_entity_poly.pdbx_seq_one_letter_code
_entity_poly.pdbx_strand_id
1 'polypeptide(L)'
;GGLSALASPPVPTMSQRSQPWSRQALGSDPVDTIGSSGCALTAVTMVASAYGYRTNPSQLNQWLTAHGGYIENDLLLWRQATAVTQGSVRWQWLHVPGMVSQLRTDDQDIEDLPPQSVVEAQLDAGRLVVAEVRLYGGMHFVVITGHRGDTLYINDPWFGDRTTLQARYGNYRQAVHSAQIYYRS
;
A
#
# COMPACT_ATOMS: atom_id res chain seq x y z
N GLY A 1 -19.75 -19.01 -12.12
CA GLY A 1 -19.56 -18.78 -11.02
C GLY A 1 -19.38 -17.50 -10.26
N GLY A 2 -19.77 -17.52 -9.01
CA GLY A 2 -19.69 -16.36 -8.13
C GLY A 2 -18.28 -15.99 -7.65
N LEU A 3 -17.24 -16.71 -8.09
CA LEU A 3 -15.88 -16.46 -7.60
C LEU A 3 -15.32 -15.12 -8.06
N SER A 4 -15.75 -14.63 -9.23
CA SER A 4 -15.30 -13.33 -9.71
C SER A 4 -15.74 -12.16 -8.82
N ALA A 5 -16.84 -12.31 -8.09
CA ALA A 5 -17.32 -11.28 -7.16
C ALA A 5 -16.41 -11.11 -5.93
N LEU A 6 -15.59 -12.12 -5.61
CA LEU A 6 -14.65 -12.09 -4.50
C LEU A 6 -13.23 -11.70 -4.93
N ALA A 7 -12.99 -11.59 -6.24
CA ALA A 7 -11.69 -11.18 -6.74
C ALA A 7 -11.43 -9.70 -6.41
N SER A 8 -10.16 -9.38 -6.24
CA SER A 8 -9.74 -7.99 -6.05
C SER A 8 -10.17 -7.14 -7.25
N PRO A 9 -10.56 -5.87 -7.04
CA PRO A 9 -10.94 -4.99 -8.12
C PRO A 9 -9.73 -4.66 -9.00
N PRO A 10 -9.94 -4.21 -10.25
CA PRO A 10 -8.86 -3.65 -11.05
C PRO A 10 -8.25 -2.45 -10.35
N VAL A 11 -6.93 -2.38 -10.33
CA VAL A 11 -6.20 -1.31 -9.66
C VAL A 11 -5.51 -0.43 -10.69
N PRO A 12 -5.76 0.88 -10.72
CA PRO A 12 -5.05 1.76 -11.64
C PRO A 12 -3.56 1.81 -11.28
N THR A 13 -2.71 2.01 -12.28
CA THR A 13 -1.30 2.30 -12.03
C THR A 13 -1.11 3.80 -11.84
N MET A 14 -0.32 4.17 -10.83
CA MET A 14 0.06 5.55 -10.57
C MET A 14 1.53 5.62 -10.22
N SER A 15 2.19 6.71 -10.61
CA SER A 15 3.59 6.95 -10.24
C SER A 15 3.68 8.11 -9.27
N GLN A 16 4.43 7.91 -8.18
CA GLN A 16 4.77 9.01 -7.27
C GLN A 16 5.59 10.09 -7.96
N ARG A 17 6.28 9.74 -9.05
CA ARG A 17 7.13 10.66 -9.80
C ARG A 17 6.42 11.41 -10.92
N SER A 18 5.12 11.19 -11.10
CA SER A 18 4.33 11.89 -12.12
C SER A 18 4.06 13.34 -11.74
N GLN A 19 3.89 14.16 -12.78
CA GLN A 19 3.39 15.51 -12.60
C GLN A 19 1.85 15.46 -12.45
N PRO A 20 1.24 16.39 -11.72
CA PRO A 20 1.89 17.56 -11.08
C PRO A 20 2.37 17.31 -9.65
N TRP A 21 2.14 16.14 -9.06
CA TRP A 21 2.35 15.95 -7.63
C TRP A 21 3.80 15.62 -7.22
N SER A 22 4.65 15.22 -8.15
CA SER A 22 5.99 14.72 -7.80
C SER A 22 6.84 15.74 -7.02
N ARG A 23 6.64 17.03 -7.25
CA ARG A 23 7.41 18.12 -6.60
C ARG A 23 6.74 18.65 -5.33
N GLN A 24 5.54 18.19 -5.02
CA GLN A 24 4.82 18.64 -3.83
C GLN A 24 5.43 18.03 -2.58
N ALA A 25 5.43 18.79 -1.48
CA ALA A 25 5.89 18.29 -0.20
C ALA A 25 5.06 17.08 0.24
N LEU A 26 5.73 16.03 0.70
CA LEU A 26 5.06 14.90 1.32
C LEU A 26 4.67 15.30 2.75
N GLY A 27 3.39 15.33 3.03
CA GLY A 27 2.91 15.80 4.32
C GLY A 27 3.34 17.25 4.55
N SER A 28 3.99 17.48 5.68
CA SER A 28 4.58 18.78 6.05
C SER A 28 6.11 18.75 6.00
N ASP A 29 6.70 17.78 5.33
CA ASP A 29 8.15 17.64 5.29
C ASP A 29 8.78 18.78 4.50
N PRO A 30 9.83 19.43 5.04
CA PRO A 30 10.48 20.55 4.34
C PRO A 30 11.41 20.10 3.20
N VAL A 31 11.76 18.83 3.11
CA VAL A 31 12.72 18.29 2.14
C VAL A 31 12.10 17.24 1.24
N ASP A 32 11.43 16.24 1.85
CA ASP A 32 10.88 15.12 1.11
C ASP A 32 9.63 15.50 0.32
N THR A 33 9.59 15.04 -0.92
CA THR A 33 8.47 15.26 -1.84
C THR A 33 7.71 13.97 -2.07
N ILE A 34 6.53 14.08 -2.66
CA ILE A 34 5.78 12.89 -3.10
C ILE A 34 6.64 12.08 -4.07
N GLY A 35 7.35 12.74 -4.97
CA GLY A 35 8.23 12.06 -5.93
C GLY A 35 9.37 11.29 -5.27
N SER A 36 9.99 11.86 -4.27
CA SER A 36 11.13 11.21 -3.61
C SER A 36 10.72 10.14 -2.61
N SER A 37 9.61 10.35 -1.88
CA SER A 37 9.31 9.57 -0.67
C SER A 37 7.85 9.16 -0.56
N GLY A 38 7.02 9.40 -1.57
CA GLY A 38 5.58 9.18 -1.53
C GLY A 38 5.10 7.81 -1.98
N CYS A 39 5.90 6.76 -1.84
CA CYS A 39 5.49 5.42 -2.27
C CYS A 39 4.29 4.89 -1.49
N ALA A 40 4.28 5.04 -0.17
CA ALA A 40 3.15 4.60 0.65
C ALA A 40 1.87 5.36 0.31
N LEU A 41 1.97 6.68 0.19
CA LEU A 41 0.86 7.54 -0.22
C LEU A 41 0.30 7.12 -1.57
N THR A 42 1.16 6.92 -2.55
CA THR A 42 0.75 6.56 -3.91
C THR A 42 0.14 5.16 -3.95
N ALA A 43 0.70 4.23 -3.19
CA ALA A 43 0.13 2.88 -3.06
C ALA A 43 -1.30 2.92 -2.51
N VAL A 44 -1.53 3.65 -1.42
CA VAL A 44 -2.87 3.77 -0.83
C VAL A 44 -3.83 4.53 -1.75
N THR A 45 -3.33 5.51 -2.50
CA THR A 45 -4.14 6.21 -3.51
C THR A 45 -4.66 5.24 -4.56
N MET A 46 -3.81 4.34 -5.05
CA MET A 46 -4.23 3.30 -5.99
C MET A 46 -5.28 2.37 -5.38
N VAL A 47 -5.10 1.98 -4.12
CA VAL A 47 -6.05 1.14 -3.39
C VAL A 47 -7.42 1.82 -3.26
N ALA A 48 -7.44 3.06 -2.78
CA ALA A 48 -8.69 3.81 -2.62
C ALA A 48 -9.43 3.94 -3.95
N SER A 49 -8.69 4.25 -5.01
CA SER A 49 -9.25 4.38 -6.37
C SER A 49 -9.83 3.06 -6.88
N ALA A 50 -9.16 1.94 -6.59
CA ALA A 50 -9.65 0.61 -6.96
C ALA A 50 -11.01 0.31 -6.34
N TYR A 51 -11.23 0.77 -5.12
CA TYR A 51 -12.49 0.58 -4.40
C TYR A 51 -13.53 1.68 -4.66
N GLY A 52 -13.29 2.54 -5.64
CA GLY A 52 -14.27 3.51 -6.10
C GLY A 52 -14.12 4.91 -5.52
N TYR A 53 -13.20 5.13 -4.59
CA TYR A 53 -12.89 6.46 -4.10
C TYR A 53 -11.84 7.11 -5.01
N ARG A 54 -12.29 7.83 -6.03
CA ARG A 54 -11.40 8.42 -7.03
C ARG A 54 -10.65 9.59 -6.43
N THR A 55 -9.34 9.45 -6.40
CA THR A 55 -8.42 10.46 -5.88
C THR A 55 -7.07 10.33 -6.58
N ASN A 56 -6.16 11.23 -6.27
CA ASN A 56 -4.79 11.18 -6.75
C ASN A 56 -3.84 11.47 -5.58
N PRO A 57 -2.53 11.25 -5.74
CA PRO A 57 -1.59 11.49 -4.66
C PRO A 57 -1.60 12.91 -4.10
N SER A 58 -1.82 13.92 -4.94
CA SER A 58 -1.92 15.31 -4.50
C SER A 58 -3.10 15.53 -3.55
N GLN A 59 -4.27 15.09 -3.97
CA GLN A 59 -5.50 15.27 -3.18
C GLN A 59 -5.46 14.50 -1.87
N LEU A 60 -5.02 13.25 -1.92
CA LEU A 60 -4.93 12.44 -0.71
C LEU A 60 -3.89 13.00 0.26
N ASN A 61 -2.74 13.42 -0.25
CA ASN A 61 -1.71 14.06 0.57
C ASN A 61 -2.22 15.30 1.30
N GLN A 62 -2.97 16.16 0.60
CA GLN A 62 -3.54 17.36 1.19
C GLN A 62 -4.53 17.00 2.30
N TRP A 63 -5.39 16.03 2.06
CA TRP A 63 -6.35 15.59 3.07
C TRP A 63 -5.66 15.02 4.30
N LEU A 64 -4.68 14.13 4.10
CA LEU A 64 -3.95 13.50 5.20
C LEU A 64 -3.15 14.52 6.01
N THR A 65 -2.52 15.50 5.33
CA THR A 65 -1.77 16.56 6.01
C THR A 65 -2.70 17.38 6.92
N ALA A 66 -3.92 17.65 6.45
CA ALA A 66 -4.89 18.44 7.22
C ALA A 66 -5.59 17.64 8.34
N HIS A 67 -5.54 16.31 8.31
CA HIS A 67 -6.31 15.43 9.21
C HIS A 67 -5.44 14.49 10.04
N GLY A 68 -4.17 14.82 10.22
CA GLY A 68 -3.29 14.01 11.09
C GLY A 68 -2.92 12.65 10.51
N GLY A 69 -2.86 12.53 9.20
CA GLY A 69 -2.54 11.28 8.52
C GLY A 69 -1.06 10.92 8.49
N TYR A 70 -0.20 11.79 8.99
CA TYR A 70 1.24 11.57 9.06
C TYR A 70 1.77 11.80 10.46
N ILE A 71 2.80 11.06 10.84
CA ILE A 71 3.64 11.37 12.01
C ILE A 71 5.03 11.76 11.52
N GLU A 72 5.76 12.53 12.33
CA GLU A 72 7.11 13.01 11.98
C GLU A 72 7.16 13.67 10.60
N ASN A 73 6.12 14.43 10.26
CA ASN A 73 5.93 15.18 9.02
C ASN A 73 5.55 14.34 7.80
N ASP A 74 6.04 13.12 7.63
CA ASP A 74 5.91 12.39 6.36
C ASP A 74 5.70 10.88 6.50
N LEU A 75 5.64 10.33 7.71
CA LEU A 75 5.36 8.91 7.91
C LEU A 75 3.85 8.67 7.89
N LEU A 76 3.39 7.98 6.86
CA LEU A 76 1.99 7.69 6.67
C LEU A 76 1.46 6.77 7.78
N LEU A 77 0.33 7.14 8.34
CA LEU A 77 -0.41 6.29 9.26
C LEU A 77 -1.38 5.41 8.46
N TRP A 78 -1.11 4.13 8.41
CA TRP A 78 -1.87 3.20 7.56
C TRP A 78 -3.37 3.21 7.83
N ARG A 79 -3.76 3.26 9.10
CA ARG A 79 -5.17 3.32 9.49
C ARG A 79 -5.84 4.59 8.99
N GLN A 80 -5.12 5.71 9.06
CA GLN A 80 -5.65 7.01 8.65
C GLN A 80 -5.67 7.19 7.14
N ALA A 81 -4.88 6.41 6.42
CA ALA A 81 -4.69 6.59 4.99
C ALA A 81 -5.98 6.52 4.19
N THR A 82 -6.95 5.72 4.63
CA THR A 82 -8.24 5.59 3.97
C THR A 82 -9.40 6.22 4.76
N ALA A 83 -9.11 6.99 5.80
CA ALA A 83 -10.14 7.64 6.62
C ALA A 83 -11.00 8.62 5.83
N VAL A 84 -10.43 9.22 4.76
CA VAL A 84 -11.17 10.09 3.85
C VAL A 84 -12.37 9.38 3.21
N THR A 85 -12.36 8.07 3.10
CA THR A 85 -13.45 7.29 2.54
C THR A 85 -14.60 7.06 3.53
N GLN A 86 -14.50 7.59 4.74
CA GLN A 86 -15.54 7.49 5.79
C GLN A 86 -15.93 6.03 6.09
N GLY A 87 -14.95 5.15 6.08
CA GLY A 87 -15.13 3.75 6.44
C GLY A 87 -15.53 2.83 5.29
N SER A 88 -15.68 3.35 4.06
CA SER A 88 -15.95 2.46 2.91
C SER A 88 -14.73 1.63 2.52
N VAL A 89 -13.54 2.13 2.76
CA VAL A 89 -12.29 1.37 2.63
C VAL A 89 -11.66 1.27 4.00
N ARG A 90 -11.41 0.05 4.44
CA ARG A 90 -10.90 -0.25 5.77
C ARG A 90 -9.52 -0.84 5.69
N TRP A 91 -8.78 -0.69 6.77
CA TRP A 91 -7.42 -1.19 6.94
C TRP A 91 -7.39 -2.31 7.98
N GLN A 92 -6.51 -3.28 7.73
CA GLN A 92 -6.12 -4.29 8.70
C GLN A 92 -4.64 -4.62 8.50
N TRP A 93 -3.89 -4.65 9.59
CA TRP A 93 -2.52 -5.10 9.53
C TRP A 93 -2.46 -6.62 9.37
N LEU A 94 -1.64 -7.07 8.44
CA LEU A 94 -1.44 -8.51 8.20
C LEU A 94 -0.14 -8.96 8.85
N HIS A 95 -0.26 -9.73 9.90
CA HIS A 95 0.87 -10.15 10.73
C HIS A 95 0.71 -11.59 11.21
N VAL A 96 1.80 -12.17 11.72
CA VAL A 96 1.77 -13.51 12.33
C VAL A 96 1.17 -13.40 13.73
N PRO A 97 0.10 -14.13 14.04
CA PRO A 97 -0.45 -14.14 15.39
C PRO A 97 0.58 -14.55 16.44
N GLY A 98 0.62 -13.85 17.55
CA GLY A 98 1.56 -14.09 18.63
C GLY A 98 2.81 -13.24 18.60
N MET A 99 3.12 -12.59 17.48
CA MET A 99 4.23 -11.63 17.41
C MET A 99 3.82 -10.20 17.75
N VAL A 100 2.56 -10.03 18.05
CA VAL A 100 1.92 -8.73 18.23
C VAL A 100 2.40 -7.98 19.46
N SER A 101 2.90 -8.70 20.45
CA SER A 101 3.30 -8.10 21.74
C SER A 101 4.40 -7.05 21.61
N GLN A 102 5.14 -7.08 20.54
CA GLN A 102 6.22 -6.14 20.28
C GLN A 102 5.79 -4.96 19.42
N LEU A 103 4.52 -4.94 19.05
CA LEU A 103 4.02 -3.90 18.18
C LEU A 103 3.94 -2.58 18.89
N ARG A 104 4.32 -1.62 18.16
CA ARG A 104 3.98 -0.24 18.42
C ARG A 104 2.53 -0.02 18.04
N THR A 105 2.16 1.20 17.89
CA THR A 105 0.85 1.53 17.36
C THR A 105 0.68 0.88 15.98
N ASP A 106 -0.52 0.61 15.69
CA ASP A 106 -1.02 -0.04 14.50
C ASP A 106 -0.64 0.60 13.16
N ASP A 107 -0.09 1.78 13.18
CA ASP A 107 0.26 2.52 11.98
C ASP A 107 1.75 2.45 11.64
N GLN A 108 2.48 1.53 12.26
CA GLN A 108 3.92 1.38 12.04
C GLN A 108 4.23 0.08 11.33
N ASP A 109 5.23 0.12 10.47
CA ASP A 109 5.71 -1.07 9.79
C ASP A 109 6.42 -2.00 10.75
N ILE A 110 6.13 -3.28 10.66
CA ILE A 110 6.72 -4.29 11.51
C ILE A 110 7.01 -5.53 10.66
N GLU A 111 8.22 -6.03 10.78
CA GLU A 111 8.70 -7.14 9.98
C GLU A 111 8.31 -8.48 10.63
N ASP A 112 7.04 -8.84 10.58
CA ASP A 112 6.54 -10.12 11.07
C ASP A 112 5.61 -10.76 10.03
N LEU A 113 6.19 -11.10 8.94
CA LEU A 113 5.50 -11.48 7.71
C LEU A 113 4.82 -12.84 7.81
N PRO A 114 3.53 -12.95 7.47
CA PRO A 114 2.86 -14.24 7.34
C PRO A 114 3.31 -14.97 6.07
N PRO A 115 3.02 -16.29 5.96
CA PRO A 115 3.29 -17.04 4.74
C PRO A 115 2.60 -16.44 3.52
N GLN A 116 3.17 -16.66 2.34
CA GLN A 116 2.59 -16.17 1.08
C GLN A 116 1.17 -16.66 0.86
N SER A 117 0.85 -17.89 1.27
CA SER A 117 -0.51 -18.43 1.14
C SER A 117 -1.56 -17.58 1.86
N VAL A 118 -1.19 -16.92 2.94
CA VAL A 118 -2.09 -16.01 3.65
C VAL A 118 -2.37 -14.76 2.82
N VAL A 119 -1.34 -14.22 2.17
CA VAL A 119 -1.49 -13.08 1.24
C VAL A 119 -2.39 -13.48 0.08
N GLU A 120 -2.17 -14.65 -0.50
CA GLU A 120 -3.00 -15.15 -1.61
C GLU A 120 -4.45 -15.29 -1.20
N ALA A 121 -4.71 -15.79 0.01
CA ALA A 121 -6.07 -15.89 0.53
C ALA A 121 -6.75 -14.53 0.69
N GLN A 122 -6.01 -13.50 1.09
CA GLN A 122 -6.54 -12.13 1.17
C GLN A 122 -6.95 -11.62 -0.21
N LEU A 123 -6.09 -11.84 -1.20
CA LEU A 123 -6.38 -11.46 -2.58
C LEU A 123 -7.61 -12.19 -3.12
N ASP A 124 -7.71 -13.48 -2.86
CA ASP A 124 -8.86 -14.29 -3.26
C ASP A 124 -10.16 -13.82 -2.60
N ALA A 125 -10.07 -13.23 -1.43
CA ALA A 125 -11.21 -12.64 -0.73
C ALA A 125 -11.59 -11.23 -1.23
N GLY A 126 -10.94 -10.75 -2.29
CA GLY A 126 -11.21 -9.42 -2.86
C GLY A 126 -10.49 -8.29 -2.18
N ARG A 127 -9.47 -8.58 -1.38
CA ARG A 127 -8.71 -7.57 -0.64
C ARG A 127 -7.43 -7.23 -1.37
N LEU A 128 -6.92 -6.03 -1.13
CA LEU A 128 -5.65 -5.56 -1.69
C LEU A 128 -4.60 -5.50 -0.58
N VAL A 129 -3.35 -5.72 -0.96
CA VAL A 129 -2.26 -5.79 0.00
C VAL A 129 -1.20 -4.74 -0.38
N VAL A 130 -0.85 -3.87 0.56
CA VAL A 130 0.29 -2.98 0.41
C VAL A 130 1.47 -3.64 1.11
N ALA A 131 2.51 -3.93 0.36
CA ALA A 131 3.67 -4.69 0.83
C ALA A 131 4.92 -3.82 0.88
N GLU A 132 5.67 -3.96 1.96
CA GLU A 132 6.97 -3.33 2.11
C GLU A 132 8.04 -4.18 1.45
N VAL A 133 8.81 -3.55 0.56
CA VAL A 133 9.94 -4.16 -0.15
C VAL A 133 11.18 -3.27 0.01
N ARG A 134 12.27 -3.64 -0.66
CA ARG A 134 13.48 -2.81 -0.72
C ARG A 134 13.77 -2.43 -2.17
N LEU A 135 13.96 -1.13 -2.40
CA LEU A 135 14.33 -0.59 -3.69
C LEU A 135 15.56 0.29 -3.52
N TYR A 136 16.64 -0.04 -4.24
CA TYR A 136 17.92 0.67 -4.12
C TYR A 136 18.41 0.75 -2.67
N GLY A 137 18.17 -0.31 -1.90
CA GLY A 137 18.54 -0.38 -0.49
C GLY A 137 17.63 0.34 0.48
N GLY A 138 16.60 1.01 0.00
CA GLY A 138 15.65 1.77 0.82
C GLY A 138 14.30 1.09 0.95
N MET A 139 13.57 1.47 2.00
CA MET A 139 12.20 1.02 2.21
C MET A 139 11.29 1.54 1.10
N HIS A 140 10.48 0.66 0.54
CA HIS A 140 9.57 0.99 -0.55
C HIS A 140 8.28 0.19 -0.39
N PHE A 141 7.18 0.70 -0.93
CA PHE A 141 5.88 0.04 -0.86
C PHE A 141 5.30 -0.15 -2.25
N VAL A 142 4.71 -1.33 -2.46
CA VAL A 142 4.00 -1.67 -3.69
C VAL A 142 2.62 -2.21 -3.34
N VAL A 143 1.71 -2.20 -4.30
CA VAL A 143 0.40 -2.81 -4.15
C VAL A 143 0.42 -4.19 -4.78
N ILE A 144 0.16 -5.23 -4.00
CA ILE A 144 -0.10 -6.56 -4.54
C ILE A 144 -1.57 -6.59 -4.94
N THR A 145 -1.82 -6.76 -6.23
CA THR A 145 -3.16 -6.59 -6.81
C THR A 145 -3.87 -7.91 -7.09
N GLY A 146 -3.13 -9.01 -7.14
CA GLY A 146 -3.67 -10.33 -7.43
C GLY A 146 -2.56 -11.36 -7.52
N HIS A 147 -2.95 -12.59 -7.81
CA HIS A 147 -1.98 -13.66 -8.00
C HIS A 147 -2.49 -14.68 -9.01
N ARG A 148 -1.55 -15.40 -9.59
CA ARG A 148 -1.82 -16.56 -10.41
C ARG A 148 -0.89 -17.69 -9.95
N GLY A 149 -1.46 -18.71 -9.29
CA GLY A 149 -0.63 -19.63 -8.55
C GLY A 149 0.16 -18.88 -7.47
N ASP A 150 1.46 -19.04 -7.46
CA ASP A 150 2.35 -18.36 -6.52
C ASP A 150 2.99 -17.08 -7.10
N THR A 151 2.63 -16.70 -8.31
CA THR A 151 3.08 -15.43 -8.91
C THR A 151 2.22 -14.29 -8.40
N LEU A 152 2.84 -13.30 -7.79
CA LEU A 152 2.15 -12.13 -7.24
C LEU A 152 2.29 -10.95 -8.19
N TYR A 153 1.17 -10.37 -8.62
CA TYR A 153 1.16 -9.17 -9.46
C TYR A 153 1.20 -7.94 -8.59
N ILE A 154 1.99 -6.95 -9.02
CA ILE A 154 2.12 -5.70 -8.27
C ILE A 154 1.93 -4.49 -9.18
N ASN A 155 1.41 -3.40 -8.59
CA ASN A 155 1.53 -2.05 -9.11
C ASN A 155 2.61 -1.34 -8.29
N ASP A 156 3.57 -0.74 -8.98
CA ASP A 156 4.74 -0.15 -8.34
C ASP A 156 4.71 1.37 -8.48
N PRO A 157 4.59 2.12 -7.38
CA PRO A 157 4.48 3.58 -7.46
C PRO A 157 5.76 4.28 -7.91
N TRP A 158 6.93 3.67 -7.77
CA TRP A 158 8.16 4.29 -8.27
C TRP A 158 8.21 4.30 -9.79
N PHE A 159 7.87 3.17 -10.40
CA PHE A 159 7.91 3.00 -11.86
C PHE A 159 6.59 3.38 -12.53
N GLY A 160 5.49 3.44 -11.80
CA GLY A 160 4.18 3.73 -12.36
C GLY A 160 3.66 2.61 -13.26
N ASP A 161 4.09 1.39 -13.05
CA ASP A 161 3.79 0.26 -13.91
C ASP A 161 3.23 -0.95 -13.14
N ARG A 162 2.91 -1.96 -13.90
CA ARG A 162 2.48 -3.28 -13.40
C ARG A 162 3.50 -4.33 -13.80
N THR A 163 3.88 -5.18 -12.84
CA THR A 163 4.79 -6.30 -13.05
C THR A 163 4.48 -7.37 -12.00
N THR A 164 5.39 -8.32 -11.81
CA THR A 164 5.28 -9.29 -10.73
C THR A 164 6.30 -8.98 -9.63
N LEU A 165 5.96 -9.36 -8.41
CA LEU A 165 6.88 -9.21 -7.29
C LEU A 165 8.18 -9.96 -7.58
N GLN A 166 8.07 -11.19 -8.05
CA GLN A 166 9.20 -12.06 -8.29
C GLN A 166 10.15 -11.52 -9.36
N ALA A 167 9.59 -10.91 -10.40
CA ALA A 167 10.41 -10.35 -11.48
C ALA A 167 11.25 -9.15 -11.04
N ARG A 168 10.73 -8.32 -10.15
CA ARG A 168 11.40 -7.07 -9.76
C ARG A 168 12.13 -7.15 -8.43
N TYR A 169 11.56 -7.85 -7.45
CA TYR A 169 12.07 -7.83 -6.07
C TYR A 169 12.51 -9.20 -5.56
N GLY A 170 12.18 -10.26 -6.25
CA GLY A 170 12.50 -11.62 -5.83
C GLY A 170 11.33 -12.35 -5.18
N ASN A 171 11.62 -13.52 -4.60
CA ASN A 171 10.55 -14.30 -3.99
C ASN A 171 10.00 -13.60 -2.74
N TYR A 172 8.76 -13.93 -2.40
CA TYR A 172 8.02 -13.28 -1.33
C TYR A 172 8.77 -13.27 0.00
N ARG A 173 9.33 -14.38 0.43
CA ARG A 173 9.97 -14.48 1.74
C ARG A 173 11.22 -13.60 1.86
N GLN A 174 11.90 -13.36 0.75
CA GLN A 174 13.09 -12.50 0.73
C GLN A 174 12.75 -11.05 0.47
N ALA A 175 11.72 -10.79 -0.32
CA ALA A 175 11.41 -9.45 -0.81
C ALA A 175 10.52 -8.65 0.13
N VAL A 176 9.56 -9.29 0.80
CA VAL A 176 8.53 -8.58 1.57
C VAL A 176 8.85 -8.58 3.04
N HIS A 177 8.79 -7.41 3.66
CA HIS A 177 9.11 -7.18 5.06
C HIS A 177 7.88 -6.99 5.94
N SER A 178 6.83 -6.37 5.39
CA SER A 178 5.56 -6.20 6.09
C SER A 178 4.42 -6.08 5.09
N ALA A 179 3.19 -6.25 5.55
CA ALA A 179 2.02 -6.20 4.70
C ALA A 179 0.84 -5.54 5.43
N GLN A 180 0.14 -4.67 4.70
CA GLN A 180 -1.08 -4.01 5.13
C GLN A 180 -2.21 -4.47 4.21
N ILE A 181 -3.38 -4.75 4.77
CA ILE A 181 -4.55 -5.14 4.00
C ILE A 181 -5.54 -4.00 3.94
N TYR A 182 -6.08 -3.77 2.76
CA TYR A 182 -7.18 -2.85 2.56
C TYR A 182 -8.34 -3.58 1.90
N TYR A 183 -9.56 -3.26 2.35
CA TYR A 183 -10.76 -3.93 1.87
C TYR A 183 -11.97 -3.01 1.96
N ARG A 184 -12.98 -3.33 1.16
CA ARG A 184 -14.27 -2.64 1.20
C ARG A 184 -15.12 -3.23 2.32
N SER A 185 -15.69 -2.36 3.11
CA SER A 185 -16.62 -2.78 4.18
C SER A 185 -17.99 -3.19 3.62
#